data_d88322b281098b5bbb47dbee294649b6
#
_entry.id   d88322b281098b5bbb47dbee294649b6
#
_cell.length_a   1.000
_cell.length_b   1.000
_cell.length_c   1.000
_cell.angle_alpha   90.00
_cell.angle_beta   90.00
_cell.angle_gamma   90.00
#
_symmetry.space_group_name_H-M   'P 1'
#
loop_
_entity.id
_entity.type
_entity.pdbx_description
1 polymer ?
#
loop_
_entity_poly.entity_id
_entity_poly.type
_entity_poly.pdbx_seq_one_letter_code
_entity_poly.pdbx_strand_id
1 'polypeptide(L)'
;MAQAPAHRAIVDASPWAGIFGTRIESARHYGRHWHATHGIGLVERGGHRSASGRGQVDAMAGDTIATNPGEVHDGRPLDATSRRWRMLYFEPGVLARWAGLQGVLELTRPAARDPVLARHLLRLFSRLDVWQASRTDLARLACDE
;
A
#
# COMPACT_ATOMS: atom_id res chain seq x y z
N MET A 1 11.33 22.02 23.11
CA MET A 1 10.76 21.89 21.75
C MET A 1 10.30 20.46 21.53
N ALA A 2 9.07 20.24 21.08
CA ALA A 2 8.63 18.92 20.72
C ALA A 2 9.40 18.46 19.47
N GLN A 3 9.99 17.28 19.53
CA GLN A 3 10.68 16.67 18.39
C GLN A 3 9.64 16.34 17.30
N ALA A 4 9.95 16.61 16.02
CA ALA A 4 9.07 16.26 14.93
C ALA A 4 8.79 14.74 14.96
N PRO A 5 7.54 14.30 14.67
CA PRO A 5 7.22 12.88 14.63
C PRO A 5 8.14 12.12 13.70
N ALA A 6 8.59 10.93 14.13
CA ALA A 6 9.43 10.07 13.29
C ALA A 6 8.75 9.80 11.96
N HIS A 7 9.50 9.93 10.86
CA HIS A 7 8.98 9.71 9.52
C HIS A 7 10.08 9.25 8.58
N ARG A 8 9.81 8.16 7.88
CA ARG A 8 10.63 7.65 6.79
C ARG A 8 9.73 7.15 5.68
N ALA A 9 9.96 7.62 4.48
CA ALA A 9 9.22 7.18 3.29
C ALA A 9 10.21 6.88 2.16
N ILE A 10 9.99 5.76 1.50
CA ILE A 10 10.78 5.30 0.35
C ILE A 10 9.79 4.98 -0.77
N VAL A 11 10.07 5.48 -1.97
CA VAL A 11 9.36 5.10 -3.20
C VAL A 11 10.21 4.08 -3.94
N ASP A 12 9.62 2.94 -4.24
CA ASP A 12 10.28 1.83 -4.91
C ASP A 12 9.80 1.69 -6.35
N ALA A 13 10.75 1.51 -7.28
CA ALA A 13 10.43 1.10 -8.64
C ALA A 13 9.92 -0.35 -8.67
N SER A 14 9.13 -0.68 -9.68
CA SER A 14 8.73 -2.05 -9.99
C SER A 14 9.16 -2.46 -11.40
N PRO A 15 9.18 -3.75 -11.72
CA PRO A 15 9.48 -4.21 -13.08
C PRO A 15 8.36 -3.95 -14.08
N TRP A 16 7.23 -3.40 -13.65
CA TRP A 16 6.05 -3.19 -14.50
C TRP A 16 5.77 -1.71 -14.71
N ALA A 17 5.40 -1.36 -15.93
CA ALA A 17 4.96 -0.01 -16.26
C ALA A 17 3.67 0.34 -15.51
N GLY A 18 3.58 1.57 -15.00
CA GLY A 18 2.40 2.08 -14.29
C GLY A 18 2.20 1.51 -12.89
N ILE A 19 3.21 0.86 -12.32
CA ILE A 19 3.18 0.33 -10.96
C ILE A 19 4.43 0.75 -10.22
N PHE A 20 4.27 1.28 -9.02
CA PHE A 20 5.36 1.61 -8.10
C PHE A 20 4.97 1.26 -6.67
N GLY A 21 5.95 1.15 -5.80
CA GLY A 21 5.74 0.83 -4.40
C GLY A 21 6.13 1.96 -3.46
N THR A 22 5.63 1.90 -2.23
CA THR A 22 6.10 2.72 -1.13
C THR A 22 6.33 1.86 0.11
N ARG A 23 7.35 2.24 0.87
CA ARG A 23 7.59 1.73 2.24
C ARG A 23 7.62 2.93 3.16
N ILE A 24 6.69 2.96 4.12
CA ILE A 24 6.54 4.10 5.01
C ILE A 24 6.56 3.62 6.46
N GLU A 25 7.36 4.30 7.27
CA GLU A 25 7.34 4.20 8.72
C GLU A 25 7.15 5.60 9.27
N SER A 26 6.06 5.84 9.99
CA SER A 26 5.69 7.19 10.38
C SER A 26 4.78 7.24 11.60
N ALA A 27 5.08 8.18 12.49
CA ALA A 27 4.18 8.61 13.56
C ALA A 27 3.35 9.85 13.18
N ARG A 28 3.49 10.34 11.94
CA ARG A 28 2.77 11.53 11.48
C ARG A 28 1.29 11.27 11.24
N HIS A 29 0.50 12.32 11.44
CA HIS A 29 -0.85 12.40 10.92
C HIS A 29 -0.78 12.91 9.48
N TYR A 30 -1.39 12.17 8.56
CA TYR A 30 -1.62 12.62 7.20
C TYR A 30 -3.02 13.22 7.13
N GLY A 31 -3.11 14.50 6.81
CA GLY A 31 -4.38 15.16 6.57
C GLY A 31 -5.13 14.59 5.35
N ARG A 32 -6.30 15.08 5.12
CA ARG A 32 -7.14 14.65 3.98
C ARG A 32 -6.41 14.90 2.67
N HIS A 33 -6.28 13.85 1.89
CA HIS A 33 -5.62 13.85 0.58
C HIS A 33 -6.18 12.73 -0.30
N TRP A 34 -5.75 12.67 -1.54
CA TRP A 34 -6.12 11.63 -2.48
C TRP A 34 -4.94 11.30 -3.40
N HIS A 35 -5.01 10.13 -4.03
CA HIS A 35 -4.07 9.67 -5.03
C HIS A 35 -4.78 9.47 -6.36
N ALA A 36 -4.06 9.62 -7.48
CA ALA A 36 -4.59 9.33 -8.81
C ALA A 36 -4.56 7.83 -9.14
N THR A 37 -4.13 7.00 -8.21
CA THR A 37 -3.83 5.57 -8.38
C THR A 37 -4.72 4.71 -7.49
N HIS A 38 -4.92 3.44 -7.87
CA HIS A 38 -5.30 2.43 -6.89
C HIS A 38 -4.11 2.12 -5.99
N GLY A 39 -4.36 1.91 -4.72
CA GLY A 39 -3.35 1.45 -3.76
C GLY A 39 -3.80 0.17 -3.10
N ILE A 40 -2.91 -0.82 -3.01
CA ILE A 40 -3.10 -2.06 -2.25
C ILE A 40 -1.86 -2.32 -1.43
N GLY A 41 -2.02 -2.62 -0.17
CA GLY A 41 -0.88 -2.87 0.68
C GLY A 41 -1.19 -3.56 1.99
N LEU A 42 -0.21 -3.52 2.86
CA LEU A 42 -0.19 -4.26 4.11
C LEU A 42 0.36 -3.39 5.22
N VAL A 43 -0.29 -3.42 6.38
CA VAL A 43 0.28 -2.88 7.62
C VAL A 43 1.24 -3.92 8.17
N GLU A 44 2.50 -3.53 8.34
CA GLU A 44 3.56 -4.43 8.80
C GLU A 44 3.81 -4.33 10.30
N ARG A 45 3.60 -3.14 10.87
CA ARG A 45 3.80 -2.88 12.30
C ARG A 45 2.91 -1.75 12.79
N GLY A 46 2.43 -1.88 14.03
CA GLY A 46 1.59 -0.89 14.68
C GLY A 46 0.15 -0.91 14.17
N GLY A 47 -0.56 0.18 14.39
CA GLY A 47 -1.93 0.35 13.98
C GLY A 47 -2.12 1.65 13.19
N HIS A 48 -2.96 1.57 12.18
CA HIS A 48 -3.27 2.67 11.27
C HIS A 48 -4.78 2.94 11.28
N ARG A 49 -5.17 4.17 11.50
CA ARG A 49 -6.55 4.63 11.39
C ARG A 49 -6.69 5.54 10.20
N SER A 50 -7.71 5.31 9.40
CA SER A 50 -8.02 6.11 8.22
C SER A 50 -9.52 6.37 8.13
N ALA A 51 -9.89 7.55 7.69
CA ALA A 51 -11.26 7.90 7.37
C ALA A 51 -11.37 8.32 5.90
N SER A 52 -12.42 7.87 5.24
CA SER A 52 -12.78 8.21 3.87
C SER A 52 -14.28 8.37 3.75
N GLY A 53 -14.80 8.52 2.52
CA GLY A 53 -16.23 8.48 2.26
C GLY A 53 -16.91 7.16 2.66
N ARG A 54 -16.14 6.11 2.89
CA ARG A 54 -16.60 4.79 3.38
C ARG A 54 -16.62 4.65 4.90
N GLY A 55 -16.31 5.73 5.61
CA GLY A 55 -16.22 5.75 7.07
C GLY A 55 -14.80 5.60 7.59
N GLN A 56 -14.70 5.41 8.90
CA GLN A 56 -13.43 5.21 9.58
C GLN A 56 -13.12 3.74 9.72
N VAL A 57 -11.87 3.38 9.45
CA VAL A 57 -11.38 2.01 9.59
C VAL A 57 -10.06 1.99 10.37
N ASP A 58 -9.83 0.90 11.09
CA ASP A 58 -8.57 0.60 11.76
C ASP A 58 -7.94 -0.63 11.11
N ALA A 59 -6.65 -0.54 10.84
CA ALA A 59 -5.86 -1.63 10.33
C ALA A 59 -4.67 -1.89 11.25
N MET A 60 -4.49 -3.14 11.64
CA MET A 60 -3.39 -3.60 12.49
C MET A 60 -2.36 -4.36 11.66
N ALA A 61 -1.22 -4.64 12.26
CA ALA A 61 -0.19 -5.47 11.62
C ALA A 61 -0.81 -6.79 11.09
N GLY A 62 -0.57 -7.07 9.81
CA GLY A 62 -1.14 -8.20 9.08
C GLY A 62 -2.43 -7.90 8.32
N ASP A 63 -3.06 -6.75 8.55
CA ASP A 63 -4.24 -6.34 7.79
C ASP A 63 -3.84 -5.72 6.45
N THR A 64 -4.67 -5.94 5.45
CA THR A 64 -4.55 -5.30 4.13
C THR A 64 -5.24 -3.95 4.12
N ILE A 65 -4.72 -3.02 3.36
CA ILE A 65 -5.28 -1.70 3.15
C ILE A 65 -5.40 -1.39 1.66
N ALA A 66 -6.43 -0.65 1.30
CA ALA A 66 -6.70 -0.31 -0.09
C ALA A 66 -7.27 1.10 -0.25
N THR A 67 -6.92 1.75 -1.35
CA THR A 67 -7.43 3.06 -1.75
C THR A 67 -7.81 3.07 -3.23
N ASN A 68 -8.78 3.90 -3.58
CA ASN A 68 -9.20 4.10 -4.97
C ASN A 68 -8.70 5.44 -5.53
N PRO A 69 -8.55 5.57 -6.85
CA PRO A 69 -8.23 6.85 -7.47
C PRO A 69 -9.25 7.92 -7.10
N GLY A 70 -8.76 9.10 -6.68
CA GLY A 70 -9.58 10.24 -6.31
C GLY A 70 -10.33 10.12 -4.98
N GLU A 71 -10.21 9.01 -4.27
CA GLU A 71 -10.84 8.83 -2.97
C GLU A 71 -10.10 9.63 -1.90
N VAL A 72 -10.78 10.62 -1.34
CA VAL A 72 -10.22 11.44 -0.27
C VAL A 72 -10.20 10.64 1.03
N HIS A 73 -9.05 10.57 1.65
CA HIS A 73 -8.83 9.87 2.92
C HIS A 73 -7.77 10.57 3.75
N ASP A 74 -7.71 10.23 5.02
CA ASP A 74 -6.66 10.63 5.94
C ASP A 74 -5.93 9.39 6.49
N GLY A 75 -4.94 9.62 7.36
CA GLY A 75 -4.24 8.53 8.01
C GLY A 75 -3.49 8.99 9.26
N ARG A 76 -3.60 8.20 10.32
CA ARG A 76 -2.90 8.46 11.58
C ARG A 76 -2.54 7.16 12.29
N PRO A 77 -1.52 7.17 13.17
CA PRO A 77 -1.29 6.04 14.04
C PRO A 77 -2.43 5.89 15.05
N LEU A 78 -2.73 4.66 15.47
CA LEU A 78 -3.72 4.39 16.52
C LEU A 78 -3.24 4.83 17.90
N ASP A 79 -1.94 4.85 18.09
CA ASP A 79 -1.30 5.30 19.33
C ASP A 79 -0.18 6.31 19.03
N ALA A 80 0.61 6.67 20.03
CA ALA A 80 1.70 7.63 19.87
C ALA A 80 2.94 7.05 19.15
N THR A 81 2.94 5.77 18.78
CA THR A 81 4.07 5.11 18.14
C THR A 81 3.99 5.20 16.61
N SER A 82 5.12 5.04 15.95
CA SER A 82 5.12 4.96 14.50
C SER A 82 4.50 3.64 14.04
N ARG A 83 3.82 3.69 12.91
CA ARG A 83 3.35 2.52 12.16
C ARG A 83 4.18 2.34 10.91
N ARG A 84 4.27 1.11 10.45
CA ARG A 84 4.94 0.77 9.20
C ARG A 84 3.98 0.05 8.27
N TRP A 85 3.93 0.50 7.02
CA TRP A 85 3.13 -0.13 5.98
C TRP A 85 3.84 -0.08 4.63
N ARG A 86 3.44 -0.97 3.77
CA ARG A 86 3.97 -1.09 2.42
C ARG A 86 2.84 -1.18 1.42
N MET A 87 2.94 -0.42 0.34
CA MET A 87 1.91 -0.30 -0.69
C MET A 87 2.48 -0.57 -2.07
N LEU A 88 1.61 -1.07 -2.95
CA LEU A 88 1.74 -0.97 -4.39
C LEU A 88 0.68 0.00 -4.91
N TYR A 89 1.09 0.89 -5.79
CA TYR A 89 0.22 1.84 -6.48
C TYR A 89 0.17 1.53 -7.96
N PHE A 90 -1.02 1.56 -8.50
CA PHE A 90 -1.33 1.21 -9.87
C PHE A 90 -1.93 2.43 -10.57
N GLU A 91 -1.32 2.87 -11.67
CA GLU A 91 -1.90 3.93 -12.49
C GLU A 91 -3.29 3.54 -12.99
N PRO A 92 -4.15 4.53 -13.34
CA PRO A 92 -5.51 4.25 -13.79
C PRO A 92 -5.58 3.19 -14.88
N GLY A 93 -6.46 2.21 -14.69
CA GLY A 93 -6.69 1.10 -15.63
C GLY A 93 -5.71 -0.07 -15.53
N VAL A 94 -4.55 0.07 -14.89
CA VAL A 94 -3.56 -1.01 -14.80
C VAL A 94 -4.09 -2.20 -14.01
N LEU A 95 -4.62 -1.95 -12.83
CA LEU A 95 -5.14 -3.02 -11.96
C LEU A 95 -6.32 -3.74 -12.59
N ALA A 96 -7.24 -3.01 -13.24
CA ALA A 96 -8.36 -3.61 -13.94
C ALA A 96 -7.89 -4.52 -15.10
N ARG A 97 -6.90 -4.09 -15.89
CA ARG A 97 -6.33 -4.91 -16.95
C ARG A 97 -5.69 -6.19 -16.41
N TRP A 98 -4.94 -6.09 -15.32
CA TRP A 98 -4.33 -7.24 -14.66
C TRP A 98 -5.38 -8.22 -14.11
N ALA A 99 -6.49 -7.70 -13.60
CA ALA A 99 -7.60 -8.51 -13.12
C ALA A 99 -8.48 -9.07 -14.26
N GLY A 100 -8.21 -8.71 -15.50
CA GLY A 100 -9.04 -9.13 -16.65
C GLY A 100 -10.43 -8.50 -16.65
N LEU A 101 -10.58 -7.35 -16.01
CA LEU A 101 -11.86 -6.64 -15.87
C LEU A 101 -11.95 -5.50 -16.88
N GLN A 102 -13.17 -5.26 -17.36
CA GLN A 102 -13.50 -4.08 -18.16
C GLN A 102 -14.20 -3.03 -17.28
N GLY A 103 -13.93 -1.76 -17.57
CA GLY A 103 -14.53 -0.65 -16.82
C GLY A 103 -13.72 -0.20 -15.61
N VAL A 104 -14.37 0.52 -14.72
CA VAL A 104 -13.76 1.09 -13.51
C VAL A 104 -13.76 0.04 -12.41
N LEU A 105 -12.56 -0.29 -11.92
CA LEU A 105 -12.41 -1.15 -10.76
C LEU A 105 -12.53 -0.31 -9.48
N GLU A 106 -13.37 -0.74 -8.57
CA GLU A 106 -13.53 -0.14 -7.25
C GLU A 106 -13.17 -1.14 -6.16
N LEU A 107 -12.24 -0.76 -5.29
CA LEU A 107 -11.87 -1.52 -4.11
C LEU A 107 -12.78 -1.08 -2.97
N THR A 108 -13.58 -2.01 -2.45
CA THR A 108 -14.69 -1.69 -1.55
C THR A 108 -14.35 -1.79 -0.07
N ARG A 109 -13.21 -2.39 0.28
CA ARG A 109 -12.77 -2.57 1.66
C ARG A 109 -11.47 -1.82 1.92
N PRO A 110 -11.52 -0.62 2.54
CA PRO A 110 -10.33 0.18 2.86
C PRO A 110 -9.34 -0.55 3.78
N ALA A 111 -9.83 -1.39 4.66
CA ALA A 111 -9.03 -2.27 5.50
C ALA A 111 -9.73 -3.62 5.64
N ALA A 112 -8.95 -4.69 5.63
CA ALA A 112 -9.49 -6.04 5.77
C ALA A 112 -8.49 -6.97 6.44
N ARG A 113 -8.99 -7.88 7.26
CA ARG A 113 -8.21 -9.04 7.68
C ARG A 113 -8.41 -10.16 6.67
N ASP A 114 -7.47 -10.25 5.76
CA ASP A 114 -7.45 -11.24 4.68
C ASP A 114 -6.10 -11.97 4.67
N PRO A 115 -5.99 -13.10 5.38
CA PRO A 115 -4.71 -13.83 5.49
C PRO A 115 -4.18 -14.35 4.15
N VAL A 116 -5.06 -14.62 3.21
CA VAL A 116 -4.68 -15.10 1.86
C VAL A 116 -4.04 -13.97 1.08
N LEU A 117 -4.70 -12.82 0.98
CA LEU A 117 -4.15 -11.64 0.31
C LEU A 117 -2.87 -11.16 1.01
N ALA A 118 -2.85 -11.10 2.33
CA ALA A 118 -1.67 -10.70 3.09
C ALA A 118 -0.45 -11.57 2.76
N ARG A 119 -0.63 -12.88 2.68
CA ARG A 119 0.43 -13.83 2.32
C ARG A 119 0.93 -13.61 0.89
N HIS A 120 0.04 -13.38 -0.06
CA HIS A 120 0.42 -13.05 -1.43
C HIS A 120 1.18 -11.73 -1.52
N LEU A 121 0.74 -10.71 -0.81
CA LEU A 121 1.45 -9.42 -0.76
C LEU A 121 2.84 -9.54 -0.15
N LEU A 122 2.99 -10.27 0.96
CA LEU A 122 4.29 -10.52 1.58
C LEU A 122 5.24 -11.25 0.62
N ARG A 123 4.74 -12.24 -0.08
CA ARG A 123 5.52 -12.98 -1.09
C ARG A 123 5.94 -12.07 -2.25
N LEU A 124 5.03 -11.28 -2.76
CA LEU A 124 5.32 -10.33 -3.83
C LEU A 124 6.33 -9.28 -3.37
N PHE A 125 6.18 -8.70 -2.20
CA PHE A 125 7.13 -7.74 -1.66
C PHE A 125 8.54 -8.32 -1.50
N SER A 126 8.65 -9.57 -1.05
CA SER A 126 9.93 -10.27 -0.96
C SER A 126 10.60 -10.43 -2.33
N ARG A 127 9.83 -10.78 -3.35
CA ARG A 127 10.31 -10.91 -4.72
C ARG A 127 10.72 -9.57 -5.33
N LEU A 128 9.96 -8.52 -5.06
CA LEU A 128 10.30 -7.15 -5.47
C LEU A 128 11.60 -6.69 -4.81
N ASP A 129 11.84 -7.02 -3.55
CA ASP A 129 13.10 -6.69 -2.87
C ASP A 129 14.29 -7.35 -3.57
N VAL A 130 14.18 -8.61 -3.96
CA VAL A 130 15.21 -9.31 -4.73
C VAL A 130 15.42 -8.64 -6.09
N TRP A 131 14.36 -8.33 -6.80
CA TRP A 131 14.47 -7.65 -8.10
C TRP A 131 15.11 -6.27 -7.97
N GLN A 132 14.72 -5.48 -6.98
CA GLN A 132 15.30 -4.14 -6.76
C GLN A 132 16.80 -4.21 -6.47
N ALA A 133 17.25 -5.24 -5.76
CA ALA A 133 18.66 -5.42 -5.46
C ALA A 133 19.48 -5.92 -6.65
N SER A 134 18.93 -6.81 -7.47
CA SER A 134 19.65 -7.52 -8.53
C SER A 134 19.38 -7.00 -9.94
N ARG A 135 18.16 -6.54 -10.21
CA ARG A 135 17.67 -6.11 -11.54
C ARG A 135 17.83 -7.17 -12.63
N THR A 136 17.84 -8.45 -12.27
CA THR A 136 17.97 -9.55 -13.21
C THR A 136 16.62 -9.93 -13.84
N ASP A 137 16.65 -10.50 -15.04
CA ASP A 137 15.45 -11.00 -15.71
C ASP A 137 14.81 -12.16 -14.92
N LEU A 138 15.63 -13.01 -14.31
CA LEU A 138 15.13 -14.09 -13.46
C LEU A 138 14.35 -13.56 -12.25
N ALA A 139 14.88 -12.53 -11.58
CA ALA A 139 14.19 -11.90 -10.46
C ALA A 139 12.88 -11.21 -10.91
N ARG A 140 12.88 -10.62 -12.11
CA ARG A 140 11.67 -10.06 -12.71
C ARG A 140 10.61 -11.14 -12.97
N LEU A 141 10.99 -12.23 -13.61
CA LEU A 141 10.06 -13.36 -13.86
C LEU A 141 9.45 -13.90 -12.56
N ALA A 142 10.25 -13.99 -11.50
CA ALA A 142 9.75 -14.40 -10.20
C ALA A 142 8.68 -13.46 -9.61
N CYS A 143 8.69 -12.18 -9.99
CA CYS A 143 7.64 -11.25 -9.59
C CYS A 143 6.30 -11.51 -10.32
N ASP A 144 6.34 -12.11 -11.52
CA ASP A 144 5.13 -12.39 -12.32
C ASP A 144 4.37 -13.65 -11.85
N GLU A 145 4.98 -14.50 -11.02
CA GLU A 145 4.39 -15.73 -10.48
C GLU A 145 3.59 -15.49 -9.18
#